data_f4a8e0acbd4a45bf4ac208313ca8d58f
#
_entry.id   f4a8e0acbd4a45bf4ac208313ca8d58f
#
_cell.length_a   1.000
_cell.length_b   1.000
_cell.length_c   1.000
_cell.angle_alpha   90.00
_cell.angle_beta   90.00
_cell.angle_gamma   90.00
#
_symmetry.space_group_name_H-M   'P 1'
#
loop_
_entity.id
_entity.type
_entity.pdbx_description
1 polymer ?
#
loop_
_entity_poly.entity_id
_entity_poly.type
_entity_poly.pdbx_seq_one_letter_code
_entity_poly.pdbx_strand_id
1 'polypeptide(L)'
;EFADTLKADQVLQEKAGGLPNVEIFTSSQTTQVLGDGEKVTGIRVKDRVTDEERDYPLDGIFVQIGLAANSAPFRDTLETTPIGEIKTDSFCRTALPGVYAAGDVSDVPYKQIVIAMGEGAKAALSAFDDRIRGIA
;
A
#
# COMPACT_ATOMS: atom_id res chain seq x y z
N GLU A 1 8.61 2.96 12.56
CA GLU A 1 7.16 3.20 12.58
C GLU A 1 6.87 4.64 12.96
N PHE A 2 5.98 5.30 12.21
CA PHE A 2 5.57 6.68 12.46
C PHE A 2 4.68 6.82 13.71
N ALA A 3 3.83 5.82 13.97
CA ALA A 3 3.00 5.77 15.17
C ALA A 3 3.83 5.42 16.42
N ASP A 4 3.24 5.62 17.58
CA ASP A 4 3.83 5.25 18.88
C ASP A 4 3.77 3.74 19.14
N THR A 5 2.97 3.01 18.36
CA THR A 5 2.79 1.56 18.45
C THR A 5 2.88 0.91 17.07
N LEU A 6 3.36 -0.32 17.02
CA LEU A 6 3.35 -1.14 15.81
C LEU A 6 1.93 -1.60 15.48
N LYS A 7 1.59 -1.62 14.17
CA LYS A 7 0.28 -2.07 13.68
C LYS A 7 0.30 -3.46 13.05
N ALA A 8 1.47 -4.08 12.96
CA ALA A 8 1.61 -5.45 12.46
C ALA A 8 0.96 -6.46 13.42
N ASP A 9 0.71 -7.67 12.92
CA ASP A 9 0.22 -8.78 13.74
C ASP A 9 1.16 -9.06 14.91
N GLN A 10 0.60 -9.35 16.10
CA GLN A 10 1.36 -9.52 17.33
C GLN A 10 2.47 -10.57 17.19
N VAL A 11 2.19 -11.69 16.52
CA VAL A 11 3.18 -12.76 16.28
C VAL A 11 4.41 -12.23 15.50
N LEU A 12 4.21 -11.32 14.55
CA LEU A 12 5.31 -10.70 13.79
C LEU A 12 6.09 -9.71 14.66
N GLN A 13 5.39 -8.93 15.50
CA GLN A 13 6.04 -8.01 16.44
C GLN A 13 6.92 -8.76 17.44
N GLU A 14 6.41 -9.83 18.06
CA GLU A 14 7.13 -10.67 18.99
C GLU A 14 8.36 -11.31 18.35
N LYS A 15 8.19 -11.82 17.12
CA LYS A 15 9.30 -12.42 16.37
C LYS A 15 10.38 -11.39 16.04
N ALA A 16 10.00 -10.22 15.55
CA ALA A 16 10.95 -9.16 15.21
C ALA A 16 11.68 -8.65 16.44
N GLY A 17 10.98 -8.39 17.55
CA GLY A 17 11.56 -7.93 18.79
C GLY A 17 12.46 -8.97 19.48
N GLY A 18 12.28 -10.27 19.17
CA GLY A 18 13.15 -11.35 19.67
C GLY A 18 14.44 -11.56 18.86
N LEU A 19 14.63 -10.86 17.75
CA LEU A 19 15.83 -11.01 16.92
C LEU A 19 16.96 -10.09 17.41
N PRO A 20 18.18 -10.60 17.69
CA PRO A 20 19.26 -9.81 18.27
C PRO A 20 19.85 -8.76 17.30
N ASN A 21 19.53 -8.86 16.03
CA ASN A 21 20.00 -7.96 14.96
C ASN A 21 18.89 -7.02 14.45
N VAL A 22 17.78 -6.89 15.17
CA VAL A 22 16.66 -6.02 14.80
C VAL A 22 16.46 -4.96 15.86
N GLU A 23 16.44 -3.71 15.45
CA GLU A 23 16.03 -2.57 16.26
C GLU A 23 14.72 -2.00 15.73
N ILE A 24 13.81 -1.68 16.62
CA ILE A 24 12.50 -1.14 16.27
C ILE A 24 12.36 0.26 16.87
N PHE A 25 12.14 1.25 16.00
CA PHE A 25 11.92 2.63 16.39
C PHE A 25 10.46 3.01 16.09
N THR A 26 9.70 3.29 17.13
CA THR A 26 8.36 3.88 17.03
C THR A 26 8.43 5.40 17.15
N SER A 27 7.34 6.11 16.92
CA SER A 27 7.29 7.59 16.91
C SER A 27 8.37 8.21 16.02
N SER A 28 8.77 7.53 14.95
CA SER A 28 9.91 7.86 14.12
C SER A 28 9.50 8.16 12.69
N GLN A 29 10.00 9.25 12.14
CA GLN A 29 9.75 9.69 10.78
C GLN A 29 11.04 9.70 9.98
N THR A 30 11.10 8.95 8.89
CA THR A 30 12.18 9.11 7.91
C THR A 30 11.97 10.43 7.16
N THR A 31 12.91 11.36 7.30
CA THR A 31 12.86 12.69 6.66
C THR A 31 13.69 12.77 5.40
N GLN A 32 14.74 11.95 5.29
CA GLN A 32 15.63 11.96 4.13
C GLN A 32 16.26 10.59 3.88
N VAL A 33 16.41 10.23 2.62
CA VAL A 33 17.29 9.15 2.16
C VAL A 33 18.64 9.76 1.79
N LEU A 34 19.71 9.21 2.37
CA LEU A 34 21.08 9.68 2.15
C LEU A 34 21.77 8.80 1.11
N GLY A 35 22.58 9.39 0.26
CA GLY A 35 23.33 8.68 -0.77
C GLY A 35 24.54 9.48 -1.24
N ASP A 36 25.47 8.81 -1.92
CA ASP A 36 26.69 9.41 -2.48
C ASP A 36 26.59 9.72 -3.98
N GLY A 37 25.41 9.53 -4.57
CA GLY A 37 25.13 9.69 -6.00
C GLY A 37 25.18 8.38 -6.79
N GLU A 38 25.72 7.30 -6.23
CA GLU A 38 25.76 5.97 -6.83
C GLU A 38 24.89 4.97 -6.06
N LYS A 39 24.85 5.06 -4.73
CA LYS A 39 24.10 4.16 -3.86
C LYS A 39 23.53 4.88 -2.63
N VAL A 40 22.57 4.21 -2.00
CA VAL A 40 22.09 4.60 -0.68
C VAL A 40 23.18 4.35 0.35
N THR A 41 23.40 5.33 1.24
CA THR A 41 24.39 5.24 2.32
C THR A 41 23.78 5.37 3.71
N GLY A 42 22.51 5.81 3.80
CA GLY A 42 21.83 5.98 5.07
C GLY A 42 20.43 6.56 4.96
N ILE A 43 19.82 6.74 6.11
CA ILE A 43 18.58 7.51 6.27
C ILE A 43 18.72 8.52 7.40
N ARG A 44 18.02 9.63 7.27
CA ARG A 44 17.78 10.57 8.38
C ARG A 44 16.43 10.29 8.98
N VAL A 45 16.40 10.12 10.28
CA VAL A 45 15.18 9.83 11.04
C VAL A 45 15.00 10.90 12.10
N LYS A 46 13.80 11.45 12.16
CA LYS A 46 13.35 12.38 13.19
C LYS A 46 12.55 11.62 14.26
N ASP A 47 12.97 11.73 15.49
CA ASP A 47 12.16 11.33 16.65
C ASP A 47 11.03 12.34 16.81
N ARG A 48 9.78 11.90 16.76
CA ARG A 48 8.59 12.75 16.82
C ARG A 48 8.21 13.20 18.23
N VAL A 49 8.86 12.62 19.25
CA VAL A 49 8.66 13.00 20.67
C VAL A 49 9.65 14.07 21.07
N THR A 50 10.92 13.91 20.70
CA THR A 50 11.99 14.83 21.10
C THR A 50 12.34 15.88 20.03
N ASP A 51 11.84 15.70 18.81
CA ASP A 51 12.19 16.49 17.60
C ASP A 51 13.66 16.36 17.16
N GLU A 52 14.42 15.47 17.78
CA GLU A 52 15.82 15.21 17.38
C GLU A 52 15.90 14.46 16.05
N GLU A 53 16.87 14.84 15.23
CA GLU A 53 17.21 14.13 13.99
C GLU A 53 18.50 13.35 14.17
N ARG A 54 18.54 12.13 13.61
CA ARG A 54 19.72 11.25 13.61
C ARG A 54 19.89 10.59 12.25
N ASP A 55 21.15 10.43 11.83
CA ASP A 55 21.51 9.71 10.63
C ASP A 55 21.90 8.28 10.98
N TYR A 56 21.29 7.32 10.27
CA TYR A 56 21.57 5.90 10.40
C TYR A 56 22.25 5.42 9.11
N PRO A 57 23.50 4.95 9.17
CA PRO A 57 24.17 4.35 8.02
C PRO A 57 23.50 3.00 7.69
N LEU A 58 23.29 2.73 6.39
CA LEU A 58 22.71 1.47 5.90
C LEU A 58 23.04 1.27 4.42
N ASP A 59 22.95 0.03 3.96
CA ASP A 59 23.27 -0.39 2.61
C ASP A 59 22.02 -0.51 1.70
N GLY A 60 20.82 -0.46 2.26
CA GLY A 60 19.58 -0.55 1.50
C GLY A 60 18.35 -0.25 2.32
N ILE A 61 17.24 0.06 1.66
CA ILE A 61 15.95 0.42 2.28
C ILE A 61 14.83 -0.39 1.65
N PHE A 62 14.04 -1.05 2.48
CA PHE A 62 12.73 -1.58 2.09
C PHE A 62 11.63 -0.60 2.51
N VAL A 63 10.92 -0.07 1.53
CA VAL A 63 9.82 0.88 1.78
C VAL A 63 8.52 0.10 1.89
N GLN A 64 7.99 -0.03 3.13
CA GLN A 64 6.76 -0.77 3.46
C GLN A 64 5.88 0.05 4.42
N ILE A 65 5.72 1.34 4.12
CA ILE A 65 4.99 2.31 4.98
C ILE A 65 3.49 2.33 4.73
N GLY A 66 2.96 1.37 4.03
CA GLY A 66 1.54 1.21 3.73
C GLY A 66 1.24 1.14 2.24
N LEU A 67 -0.05 1.03 1.94
CA LEU A 67 -0.57 0.98 0.58
C LEU A 67 -1.29 2.28 0.26
N ALA A 68 -1.04 2.83 -0.93
CA ALA A 68 -1.80 3.93 -1.49
C ALA A 68 -2.33 3.50 -2.86
N ALA A 69 -3.64 3.47 -3.01
CA ALA A 69 -4.27 3.15 -4.29
C ALA A 69 -3.89 4.21 -5.33
N ASN A 70 -3.34 3.78 -6.48
CA ASN A 70 -2.99 4.69 -7.57
C ASN A 70 -4.22 5.06 -8.40
N SER A 71 -5.23 5.61 -7.75
CA SER A 71 -6.55 5.97 -8.27
C SER A 71 -6.71 7.46 -8.56
N ALA A 72 -5.70 8.28 -8.25
CA ALA A 72 -5.78 9.74 -8.38
C ALA A 72 -6.31 10.24 -9.75
N PRO A 73 -5.93 9.62 -10.90
CA PRO A 73 -6.46 10.03 -12.21
C PRO A 73 -7.97 9.81 -12.39
N PHE A 74 -8.58 8.98 -11.55
CA PHE A 74 -9.99 8.56 -11.68
C PHE A 74 -10.92 9.15 -10.61
N ARG A 75 -10.40 9.95 -9.67
CA ARG A 75 -11.15 10.46 -8.51
C ARG A 75 -12.39 11.27 -8.87
N ASP A 76 -12.36 11.95 -10.02
CA ASP A 76 -13.49 12.78 -10.47
C ASP A 76 -14.51 11.99 -11.30
N THR A 77 -14.20 10.73 -11.64
CA THR A 77 -15.04 9.89 -12.51
C THR A 77 -15.53 8.62 -11.84
N LEU A 78 -14.80 8.09 -10.89
CA LEU A 78 -15.14 6.83 -10.20
C LEU A 78 -15.35 7.08 -8.70
N GLU A 79 -16.27 6.33 -8.13
CA GLU A 79 -16.44 6.32 -6.67
C GLU A 79 -15.23 5.69 -5.99
N THR A 80 -14.72 6.35 -4.95
CA THR A 80 -13.61 5.86 -4.15
C THR A 80 -13.97 5.78 -2.67
N THR A 81 -13.21 4.96 -1.94
CA THR A 81 -13.22 4.95 -0.47
C THR A 81 -12.53 6.22 0.08
N PRO A 82 -12.67 6.54 1.37
CA PRO A 82 -11.95 7.66 1.99
C PRO A 82 -10.42 7.59 1.85
N ILE A 83 -9.86 6.38 1.69
CA ILE A 83 -8.42 6.15 1.49
C ILE A 83 -8.02 6.07 0.02
N GLY A 84 -8.97 6.30 -0.90
CA GLY A 84 -8.73 6.43 -2.33
C GLY A 84 -8.85 5.13 -3.14
N GLU A 85 -9.29 4.02 -2.57
CA GLU A 85 -9.52 2.79 -3.33
C GLU A 85 -10.79 2.92 -4.20
N ILE A 86 -10.76 2.39 -5.42
CA ILE A 86 -11.93 2.38 -6.31
C ILE A 86 -12.95 1.39 -5.79
N LYS A 87 -14.19 1.85 -5.58
CA LYS A 87 -15.28 0.97 -5.14
C LYS A 87 -15.74 0.06 -6.27
N THR A 88 -15.95 -1.22 -5.95
CA THR A 88 -16.40 -2.22 -6.90
C THR A 88 -17.49 -3.10 -6.31
N ASP A 89 -18.32 -3.68 -7.20
CA ASP A 89 -19.22 -4.77 -6.82
C ASP A 89 -18.51 -6.14 -6.81
N SER A 90 -19.25 -7.20 -6.48
CA SER A 90 -18.74 -8.57 -6.47
C SER A 90 -18.25 -9.07 -7.85
N PHE A 91 -18.53 -8.36 -8.91
CA PHE A 91 -18.13 -8.63 -10.28
C PHE A 91 -17.01 -7.70 -10.79
N CYS A 92 -16.38 -6.93 -9.89
CA CYS A 92 -15.38 -5.91 -10.21
C CYS A 92 -15.89 -4.74 -11.07
N ARG A 93 -17.21 -4.52 -11.15
CA ARG A 93 -17.79 -3.37 -11.84
C ARG A 93 -17.66 -2.14 -10.96
N THR A 94 -17.33 -1.02 -11.57
CA THR A 94 -17.40 0.30 -10.91
C THR A 94 -18.81 0.90 -11.08
N ALA A 95 -19.04 2.07 -10.47
CA ALA A 95 -20.29 2.82 -10.69
C ALA A 95 -20.46 3.30 -12.14
N LEU A 96 -19.39 3.36 -12.93
CA LEU A 96 -19.44 3.75 -14.33
C LEU A 96 -19.57 2.51 -15.23
N PRO A 97 -20.67 2.36 -15.99
CA PRO A 97 -20.84 1.23 -16.89
C PRO A 97 -19.68 1.06 -17.88
N GLY A 98 -19.26 -0.19 -18.10
CA GLY A 98 -18.14 -0.51 -18.98
C GLY A 98 -16.75 -0.30 -18.37
N VAL A 99 -16.67 0.16 -17.11
CA VAL A 99 -15.42 0.36 -16.38
C VAL A 99 -15.34 -0.62 -15.22
N TYR A 100 -14.22 -1.31 -15.13
CA TYR A 100 -13.94 -2.34 -14.14
C TYR A 100 -12.66 -1.99 -13.40
N ALA A 101 -12.58 -2.36 -12.11
CA ALA A 101 -11.35 -2.22 -11.33
C ALA A 101 -11.08 -3.52 -10.57
N ALA A 102 -9.80 -3.91 -10.46
CA ALA A 102 -9.39 -5.15 -9.83
C ALA A 102 -8.03 -5.00 -9.14
N GLY A 103 -7.79 -5.83 -8.13
CA GLY A 103 -6.54 -5.85 -7.38
C GLY A 103 -6.40 -4.67 -6.42
N ASP A 104 -5.17 -4.30 -6.11
CA ASP A 104 -4.82 -3.38 -5.02
C ASP A 104 -5.42 -1.97 -5.15
N VAL A 105 -5.77 -1.56 -6.36
CA VAL A 105 -6.42 -0.27 -6.63
C VAL A 105 -7.89 -0.23 -6.22
N SER A 106 -8.53 -1.40 -6.10
CA SER A 106 -9.94 -1.55 -5.71
C SER A 106 -10.10 -1.72 -4.19
N ASP A 107 -11.32 -1.68 -3.71
CA ASP A 107 -11.69 -1.86 -2.31
C ASP A 107 -11.71 -3.34 -1.84
N VAL A 108 -11.07 -4.23 -2.60
CA VAL A 108 -10.87 -5.62 -2.19
C VAL A 108 -10.13 -5.70 -0.85
N PRO A 109 -10.61 -6.50 0.13
CA PRO A 109 -10.10 -6.43 1.50
C PRO A 109 -8.66 -6.93 1.67
N TYR A 110 -8.18 -7.83 0.82
CA TYR A 110 -6.84 -8.39 0.91
C TYR A 110 -5.99 -8.03 -0.31
N LYS A 111 -4.87 -7.35 -0.07
CA LYS A 111 -3.94 -6.87 -1.10
C LYS A 111 -2.81 -7.89 -1.28
N GLN A 112 -3.06 -8.92 -2.08
CA GLN A 112 -2.09 -9.99 -2.38
C GLN A 112 -2.05 -10.25 -3.89
N ILE A 113 -0.88 -10.61 -4.42
CA ILE A 113 -0.68 -10.88 -5.86
C ILE A 113 -1.69 -11.90 -6.39
N VAL A 114 -1.88 -13.00 -5.67
CA VAL A 114 -2.83 -14.06 -6.08
C VAL A 114 -4.28 -13.56 -6.12
N ILE A 115 -4.65 -12.65 -5.21
CA ILE A 115 -5.97 -12.04 -5.18
C ILE A 115 -6.13 -11.08 -6.35
N ALA A 116 -5.14 -10.22 -6.60
CA ALA A 116 -5.14 -9.32 -7.75
C ALA A 116 -5.27 -10.07 -9.09
N MET A 117 -4.62 -11.23 -9.24
CA MET A 117 -4.77 -12.11 -10.41
C MET A 117 -6.19 -12.65 -10.53
N GLY A 118 -6.77 -13.14 -9.44
CA GLY A 118 -8.15 -13.66 -9.41
C GLY A 118 -9.19 -12.57 -9.71
N GLU A 119 -9.04 -11.40 -9.08
CA GLU A 119 -9.89 -10.23 -9.34
C GLU A 119 -9.77 -9.76 -10.80
N GLY A 120 -8.56 -9.72 -11.38
CA GLY A 120 -8.35 -9.38 -12.78
C GLY A 120 -9.04 -10.35 -13.74
N ALA A 121 -8.95 -11.67 -13.48
CA ALA A 121 -9.66 -12.68 -14.24
C ALA A 121 -11.20 -12.50 -14.14
N LYS A 122 -11.70 -12.25 -12.94
CA LYS A 122 -13.13 -11.98 -12.68
C LYS A 122 -13.60 -10.72 -13.43
N ALA A 123 -12.85 -9.64 -13.38
CA ALA A 123 -13.15 -8.40 -14.10
C ALA A 123 -13.24 -8.62 -15.62
N ALA A 124 -12.29 -9.39 -16.18
CA ALA A 124 -12.29 -9.72 -17.61
C ALA A 124 -13.53 -10.54 -18.03
N LEU A 125 -13.89 -11.55 -17.24
CA LEU A 125 -15.09 -12.36 -17.46
C LEU A 125 -16.38 -11.52 -17.32
N SER A 126 -16.43 -10.62 -16.34
CA SER A 126 -17.56 -9.71 -16.16
C SER A 126 -17.73 -8.75 -17.34
N ALA A 127 -16.61 -8.19 -17.82
CA ALA A 127 -16.63 -7.31 -18.99
C ALA A 127 -17.10 -8.04 -20.26
N PHE A 128 -16.69 -9.29 -20.45
CA PHE A 128 -17.13 -10.14 -21.55
C PHE A 128 -18.64 -10.42 -21.49
N ASP A 129 -19.13 -10.81 -20.31
CA ASP A 129 -20.57 -11.09 -20.07
C ASP A 129 -21.43 -9.84 -20.31
N ASP A 130 -21.01 -8.70 -19.78
CA ASP A 130 -21.75 -7.44 -19.91
C ASP A 130 -21.81 -6.98 -21.36
N ARG A 131 -20.73 -7.14 -22.12
CA ARG A 131 -20.71 -6.86 -23.54
C ARG A 131 -21.70 -7.74 -24.34
N ILE A 132 -21.77 -9.05 -24.05
CA ILE A 132 -22.71 -9.97 -24.72
C ILE A 132 -24.15 -9.60 -24.40
N ARG A 133 -24.41 -9.18 -23.16
CA ARG A 133 -25.75 -8.79 -22.70
C ARG A 133 -26.16 -7.38 -23.09
N GLY A 134 -25.26 -6.60 -23.69
CA GLY A 134 -25.50 -5.20 -24.04
C GLY A 134 -25.67 -4.27 -22.85
N ILE A 135 -24.97 -4.60 -21.72
CA ILE A 135 -25.01 -3.80 -20.48
C ILE A 135 -23.88 -2.75 -20.48
N ALA A 136 -22.82 -2.97 -21.25
CA ALA A 136 -21.65 -2.10 -21.34
C ALA A 136 -21.30 -1.82 -22.82
#